data_41790054db65b6a4c4c47490417504c4
#
_entry.id   41790054db65b6a4c4c47490417504c4
#
_cell.length_a   1.000
_cell.length_b   1.000
_cell.length_c   1.000
_cell.angle_alpha   90.00
_cell.angle_beta   90.00
_cell.angle_gamma   90.00
#
_symmetry.space_group_name_H-M   'P 1'
#
loop_
_entity.id
_entity.type
_entity.pdbx_description
1 polymer ?
#
loop_
_entity_poly.entity_id
_entity_poly.type
_entity_poly.pdbx_seq_one_letter_code
_entity_poly.pdbx_strand_id
1 'polypeptide(L)'
;RYTNATFVNDIYFNAGLRFLVPMDKSNLSFGFSYSPPMNINANRTIRAELITFGVNNDASVDTINETITDGEYSFPSFYSASIGWDNKKNIKVYLNSYFANWENFKNFGETDSLQNSFAIQTGFSIIPNPNSFKNIFVRSNYIISLKYNKTYLNLRNTSLDAYTISTSMIIPFRPVFKSISSIGINFAY
;
A
#
# COMPACT_ATOMS: atom_id res chain seq x y z
N ARG A 1 24.41 16.16 -18.83
CA ARG A 1 23.34 15.64 -17.97
C ARG A 1 22.75 14.40 -18.63
N TYR A 2 22.50 13.36 -17.82
CA TYR A 2 21.77 12.19 -18.26
C TYR A 2 20.38 12.18 -17.62
N THR A 3 19.35 11.98 -18.43
CA THR A 3 17.97 11.86 -17.96
C THR A 3 17.44 10.50 -18.44
N ASN A 4 16.87 9.73 -17.51
CA ASN A 4 16.16 8.50 -17.80
C ASN A 4 14.71 8.68 -17.34
N ALA A 5 13.78 8.67 -18.27
CA ALA A 5 12.36 8.83 -18.01
C ALA A 5 11.60 7.60 -18.54
N THR A 6 10.69 7.07 -17.76
CA THR A 6 9.81 5.98 -18.17
C THR A 6 8.36 6.44 -18.07
N PHE A 7 7.64 6.33 -19.16
CA PHE A 7 6.21 6.61 -19.22
C PHE A 7 5.45 5.31 -19.29
N VAL A 8 4.46 5.18 -18.43
CA VAL A 8 3.60 3.98 -18.33
C VAL A 8 2.17 4.44 -18.55
N ASN A 9 1.46 3.79 -19.45
CA ASN A 9 0.07 4.08 -19.74
C ASN A 9 -0.68 2.78 -20.07
N ASP A 10 -1.42 2.27 -19.09
CA ASP A 10 -2.22 1.06 -19.26
C ASP A 10 -3.31 0.97 -18.19
N ILE A 11 -4.20 -0.02 -18.30
CA ILE A 11 -5.31 -0.26 -17.38
C ILE A 11 -4.95 -1.43 -16.45
N TYR A 12 -5.05 -1.18 -15.14
CA TYR A 12 -4.84 -2.19 -14.10
C TYR A 12 -6.16 -2.64 -13.50
N PHE A 13 -6.37 -3.96 -13.40
CA PHE A 13 -7.58 -4.56 -12.84
C PHE A 13 -7.34 -5.16 -11.45
N ASN A 14 -8.26 -4.85 -10.55
CA ASN A 14 -8.36 -5.51 -9.26
C ASN A 14 -9.83 -5.84 -9.00
N ALA A 15 -10.12 -7.08 -8.63
CA ALA A 15 -11.46 -7.53 -8.25
C ALA A 15 -11.46 -7.98 -6.80
N GLY A 16 -12.50 -7.64 -6.05
CA GLY A 16 -12.63 -8.04 -4.66
C GLY A 16 -14.07 -8.40 -4.29
N LEU A 17 -14.17 -9.31 -3.34
CA LEU A 17 -15.44 -9.76 -2.75
C LEU A 17 -15.36 -9.58 -1.23
N ARG A 18 -16.46 -9.14 -0.65
CA ARG A 18 -16.62 -9.04 0.80
C ARG A 18 -17.92 -9.67 1.22
N PHE A 19 -17.83 -10.56 2.20
CA PHE A 19 -18.98 -11.19 2.84
C PHE A 19 -19.08 -10.72 4.27
N LEU A 20 -20.30 -10.38 4.68
CA LEU A 20 -20.63 -10.03 6.06
C LEU A 20 -21.66 -11.02 6.57
N VAL A 21 -21.31 -11.70 7.66
CA VAL A 21 -22.18 -12.65 8.35
C VAL A 21 -22.63 -12.02 9.66
N PRO A 22 -23.85 -11.46 9.72
CA PRO A 22 -24.40 -10.92 10.96
C PRO A 22 -24.79 -12.07 11.89
N MET A 23 -24.37 -11.98 13.15
CA MET A 23 -24.78 -12.84 14.25
C MET A 23 -25.48 -12.00 15.31
N ASP A 24 -26.18 -12.57 16.24
CA ASP A 24 -26.97 -11.83 17.24
C ASP A 24 -26.13 -10.76 17.98
N LYS A 25 -24.98 -11.14 18.48
CA LYS A 25 -24.09 -10.29 19.32
C LYS A 25 -22.80 -9.83 18.65
N SER A 26 -22.56 -10.23 17.41
CA SER A 26 -21.32 -9.93 16.68
C SER A 26 -21.55 -9.90 15.18
N ASN A 27 -20.55 -9.46 14.44
CA ASN A 27 -20.47 -9.62 12.99
C ASN A 27 -19.16 -10.30 12.64
N LEU A 28 -19.20 -11.20 11.68
CA LEU A 28 -18.02 -11.78 11.07
C LEU A 28 -17.92 -11.27 9.63
N SER A 29 -16.75 -10.87 9.20
CA SER A 29 -16.51 -10.41 7.84
C SER A 29 -15.36 -11.18 7.21
N PHE A 30 -15.52 -11.50 5.94
CA PHE A 30 -14.50 -12.12 5.09
C PHE A 30 -14.30 -11.25 3.87
N GLY A 31 -13.05 -11.05 3.48
CA GLY A 31 -12.71 -10.34 2.27
C GLY A 31 -11.68 -11.13 1.48
N PHE A 32 -11.79 -11.03 0.16
CA PHE A 32 -10.81 -11.57 -0.77
C PHE A 32 -10.64 -10.59 -1.92
N SER A 33 -9.42 -10.34 -2.36
CA SER A 33 -9.17 -9.62 -3.59
C SER A 33 -8.09 -10.28 -4.42
N TYR A 34 -8.19 -10.09 -5.72
CA TYR A 34 -7.30 -10.66 -6.70
C TYR A 34 -7.03 -9.65 -7.82
N SER A 35 -5.76 -9.48 -8.14
CA SER A 35 -5.31 -8.79 -9.33
C SER A 35 -4.56 -9.79 -10.20
N PRO A 36 -4.98 -10.02 -11.45
CA PRO A 36 -4.28 -10.92 -12.35
C PRO A 36 -2.89 -10.39 -12.70
N PRO A 37 -1.98 -11.25 -13.16
CA PRO A 37 -0.74 -10.79 -13.75
C PRO A 37 -1.03 -9.98 -15.00
N MET A 38 -0.30 -8.91 -15.24
CA MET A 38 -0.54 -8.00 -16.35
C MET A 38 0.76 -7.51 -16.97
N ASN A 39 0.81 -7.44 -18.29
CA ASN A 39 1.85 -6.72 -18.99
C ASN A 39 1.37 -5.29 -19.23
N ILE A 40 2.16 -4.35 -18.77
CA ILE A 40 1.88 -2.91 -18.85
C ILE A 40 2.86 -2.30 -19.83
N ASN A 41 2.34 -1.67 -20.89
CA ASN A 41 3.16 -0.99 -21.89
C ASN A 41 3.92 0.19 -21.29
N ALA A 42 5.18 0.32 -21.62
CA ALA A 42 6.04 1.37 -21.13
C ALA A 42 7.04 1.83 -22.19
N ASN A 43 7.30 3.13 -22.22
CA ASN A 43 8.30 3.73 -23.10
C ASN A 43 9.39 4.33 -22.25
N ARG A 44 10.63 3.90 -22.48
CA ARG A 44 11.82 4.42 -21.78
C ARG A 44 12.56 5.38 -22.70
N THR A 45 12.74 6.60 -22.26
CA THR A 45 13.53 7.62 -22.94
C THR A 45 14.82 7.86 -22.17
N ILE A 46 15.95 7.60 -22.80
CA ILE A 46 17.27 7.92 -22.28
C ILE A 46 17.80 9.11 -23.10
N ARG A 47 18.08 10.23 -22.43
CA ARG A 47 18.56 11.45 -23.06
C ARG A 47 19.87 11.90 -22.44
N ALA A 48 20.86 12.15 -23.30
CA ALA A 48 22.11 12.80 -22.94
C ALA A 48 22.10 14.25 -23.43
N GLU A 49 22.26 15.19 -22.50
CA GLU A 49 22.21 16.62 -22.76
C GLU A 49 23.55 17.27 -22.41
N LEU A 50 24.05 18.13 -23.28
CA LEU A 50 25.14 19.04 -22.98
C LEU A 50 24.55 20.35 -22.50
N ILE A 51 24.94 20.80 -21.29
CA ILE A 51 24.56 22.08 -20.75
C ILE A 51 25.79 22.98 -20.84
N THR A 52 25.68 24.02 -21.65
CA THR A 52 26.74 25.04 -21.81
C THR A 52 26.28 26.33 -21.15
N PHE A 53 27.11 26.88 -20.27
CA PHE A 53 26.84 28.17 -19.62
C PHE A 53 27.56 29.27 -20.37
N GLY A 54 26.82 30.25 -20.83
CA GLY A 54 27.38 31.48 -21.43
C GLY A 54 27.91 32.46 -20.37
N VAL A 55 28.61 33.51 -20.82
CA VAL A 55 29.24 34.53 -19.97
C VAL A 55 28.23 35.27 -19.07
N ASN A 56 26.97 35.33 -19.44
CA ASN A 56 25.87 35.95 -18.69
C ASN A 56 25.02 34.99 -17.86
N ASN A 57 25.51 33.77 -17.55
CA ASN A 57 24.74 32.70 -16.91
C ASN A 57 23.55 32.18 -17.72
N ASP A 58 23.46 32.48 -18.99
CA ASP A 58 22.48 31.89 -19.88
C ASP A 58 22.86 30.42 -20.12
N ALA A 59 21.96 29.48 -19.72
CA ALA A 59 22.17 28.07 -19.94
C ALA A 59 21.59 27.67 -21.30
N SER A 60 22.45 27.17 -22.20
CA SER A 60 22.03 26.47 -23.43
C SER A 60 22.06 24.98 -23.23
N VAL A 61 20.97 24.33 -23.57
CA VAL A 61 20.84 22.86 -23.48
C VAL A 61 20.80 22.32 -24.91
N ASP A 62 21.77 21.45 -25.24
CA ASP A 62 21.83 20.75 -26.51
C ASP A 62 21.69 19.24 -26.26
N THR A 63 20.80 18.59 -26.99
CA THR A 63 20.58 17.14 -26.90
C THR A 63 21.59 16.43 -27.78
N ILE A 64 22.55 15.73 -27.15
CA ILE A 64 23.60 14.99 -27.85
C ILE A 64 23.04 13.68 -28.38
N ASN A 65 22.25 12.95 -27.57
CA ASN A 65 21.69 11.68 -27.90
C ASN A 65 20.37 11.44 -27.19
N GLU A 66 19.40 10.89 -27.92
CA GLU A 66 18.12 10.47 -27.38
C GLU A 66 17.79 9.06 -27.90
N THR A 67 17.53 8.14 -27.00
CA THR A 67 17.12 6.78 -27.33
C THR A 67 15.77 6.51 -26.68
N ILE A 68 14.78 6.15 -27.50
CA ILE A 68 13.46 5.73 -27.06
C ILE A 68 13.37 4.22 -27.26
N THR A 69 13.01 3.51 -26.21
CA THR A 69 12.83 2.06 -26.22
C THR A 69 11.43 1.74 -25.73
N ASP A 70 10.65 1.08 -26.58
CA ASP A 70 9.36 0.54 -26.21
C ASP A 70 9.56 -0.82 -25.52
N GLY A 71 8.76 -1.09 -24.52
CA GLY A 71 8.83 -2.33 -23.77
C GLY A 71 7.64 -2.52 -22.85
N GLU A 72 7.70 -3.54 -22.03
CA GLU A 72 6.63 -3.91 -21.12
C GLU A 72 7.17 -4.18 -19.72
N TYR A 73 6.36 -3.81 -18.71
CA TYR A 73 6.49 -4.30 -17.34
C TYR A 73 5.52 -5.45 -17.14
N SER A 74 6.03 -6.66 -16.88
CA SER A 74 5.19 -7.81 -16.51
C SER A 74 4.95 -7.78 -15.01
N PHE A 75 3.82 -7.19 -14.58
CA PHE A 75 3.43 -7.15 -13.17
C PHE A 75 2.90 -8.51 -12.71
N PRO A 76 3.24 -8.93 -11.49
CA PRO A 76 2.79 -10.20 -10.94
C PRO A 76 1.31 -10.17 -10.53
N SER A 77 0.78 -11.35 -10.25
CA SER A 77 -0.52 -11.48 -9.59
C SER A 77 -0.43 -11.07 -8.12
N PHE A 78 -1.49 -10.41 -7.62
CA PHE A 78 -1.66 -10.04 -6.22
C PHE A 78 -2.89 -10.70 -5.64
N TYR A 79 -2.77 -11.21 -4.43
CA TYR A 79 -3.86 -11.83 -3.68
C TYR A 79 -3.94 -11.18 -2.31
N SER A 80 -5.16 -10.95 -1.83
CA SER A 80 -5.36 -10.63 -0.43
C SER A 80 -6.55 -11.39 0.14
N ALA A 81 -6.44 -11.76 1.41
CA ALA A 81 -7.53 -12.34 2.17
C ALA A 81 -7.62 -11.66 3.52
N SER A 82 -8.84 -11.49 4.01
CA SER A 82 -9.09 -10.86 5.31
C SER A 82 -10.22 -11.55 6.05
N ILE A 83 -10.08 -11.59 7.37
CA ILE A 83 -11.13 -11.97 8.29
C ILE A 83 -11.23 -10.93 9.39
N GLY A 84 -12.45 -10.53 9.74
CA GLY A 84 -12.71 -9.56 10.78
C GLY A 84 -13.86 -9.99 11.66
N TRP A 85 -13.73 -9.74 12.94
CA TRP A 85 -14.77 -9.94 13.94
C TRP A 85 -15.05 -8.64 14.68
N ASP A 86 -16.32 -8.35 14.89
CA ASP A 86 -16.83 -7.15 15.56
C ASP A 86 -17.94 -7.57 16.55
N ASN A 87 -17.79 -7.23 17.83
CA ASN A 87 -18.79 -7.55 18.85
C ASN A 87 -20.01 -6.62 18.86
N LYS A 88 -20.20 -5.77 17.82
CA LYS A 88 -21.27 -4.76 17.69
C LYS A 88 -21.29 -3.70 18.78
N LYS A 89 -20.36 -3.73 19.70
CA LYS A 89 -20.30 -2.78 20.83
C LYS A 89 -19.04 -1.91 20.76
N ASN A 90 -17.93 -2.49 21.05
CA ASN A 90 -16.72 -1.73 21.31
C ASN A 90 -15.42 -2.43 20.91
N ILE A 91 -15.44 -3.68 20.50
CA ILE A 91 -14.25 -4.46 20.17
C ILE A 91 -14.32 -4.93 18.74
N LYS A 92 -13.20 -4.77 17.99
CA LYS A 92 -12.99 -5.33 16.67
C LYS A 92 -11.62 -5.99 16.61
N VAL A 93 -11.56 -7.13 15.96
CA VAL A 93 -10.32 -7.87 15.66
C VAL A 93 -10.28 -8.15 14.18
N TYR A 94 -9.13 -8.04 13.57
CA TYR A 94 -8.95 -8.37 12.16
C TYR A 94 -7.63 -9.07 11.90
N LEU A 95 -7.63 -9.89 10.88
CA LEU A 95 -6.46 -10.53 10.31
C LEU A 95 -6.51 -10.33 8.79
N ASN A 96 -5.42 -9.82 8.23
CA ASN A 96 -5.25 -9.64 6.80
C ASN A 96 -4.00 -10.39 6.35
N SER A 97 -4.06 -10.98 5.15
CA SER A 97 -2.91 -11.56 4.48
C SER A 97 -2.81 -11.03 3.06
N TYR A 98 -1.58 -10.86 2.59
CA TYR A 98 -1.25 -10.38 1.26
C TYR A 98 -0.18 -11.27 0.67
N PHE A 99 -0.32 -11.59 -0.61
CA PHE A 99 0.67 -12.37 -1.35
C PHE A 99 0.84 -11.77 -2.74
N ALA A 100 2.09 -11.68 -3.21
CA ALA A 100 2.39 -11.27 -4.57
C ALA A 100 3.51 -12.13 -5.15
N ASN A 101 3.30 -12.59 -6.38
CA ASN A 101 4.19 -13.52 -7.09
C ASN A 101 5.27 -12.77 -7.89
N TRP A 102 6.17 -12.06 -7.18
CA TRP A 102 7.18 -11.19 -7.77
C TRP A 102 8.27 -11.93 -8.57
N GLU A 103 8.44 -13.23 -8.41
CA GLU A 103 9.36 -14.04 -9.23
C GLU A 103 9.03 -13.95 -10.74
N ASN A 104 7.78 -13.63 -11.07
CA ASN A 104 7.31 -13.49 -12.46
C ASN A 104 7.42 -12.06 -13.00
N PHE A 105 7.91 -11.12 -12.20
CA PHE A 105 8.10 -9.73 -12.62
C PHE A 105 9.19 -9.64 -13.69
N LYS A 106 8.92 -8.85 -14.74
CA LYS A 106 9.89 -8.52 -15.79
C LYS A 106 9.88 -7.02 -16.05
N ASN A 107 11.07 -6.47 -16.23
CA ASN A 107 11.30 -5.09 -16.58
C ASN A 107 11.88 -5.04 -18.00
N PHE A 108 11.08 -4.64 -19.00
CA PHE A 108 11.47 -4.63 -20.41
C PHE A 108 11.99 -6.01 -20.89
N GLY A 109 11.33 -7.09 -20.46
CA GLY A 109 11.71 -8.46 -20.80
C GLY A 109 12.84 -9.05 -19.95
N GLU A 110 13.56 -8.23 -19.18
CA GLU A 110 14.61 -8.68 -18.28
C GLU A 110 14.01 -9.15 -16.94
N THR A 111 14.47 -10.29 -16.47
CA THR A 111 14.10 -10.81 -15.14
C THR A 111 14.95 -10.14 -14.08
N ASP A 112 14.31 -9.61 -13.06
CA ASP A 112 14.98 -9.12 -11.85
C ASP A 112 15.06 -10.24 -10.80
N SER A 113 16.08 -10.21 -9.92
CA SER A 113 16.25 -11.19 -8.84
C SER A 113 15.28 -10.92 -7.68
N LEU A 114 13.97 -10.92 -7.99
CA LEU A 114 12.92 -10.72 -7.01
C LEU A 114 12.41 -12.06 -6.47
N GLN A 115 11.90 -12.05 -5.25
CA GLN A 115 11.24 -13.19 -4.62
C GLN A 115 9.77 -12.88 -4.33
N ASN A 116 8.97 -13.92 -4.18
CA ASN A 116 7.58 -13.76 -3.80
C ASN A 116 7.47 -13.06 -2.44
N SER A 117 6.59 -12.07 -2.36
CA SER A 117 6.32 -11.34 -1.14
C SER A 117 5.09 -11.88 -0.43
N PHE A 118 5.14 -11.85 0.90
CA PHE A 118 4.04 -12.25 1.77
C PHE A 118 3.96 -11.29 2.95
N ALA A 119 2.74 -10.86 3.30
CA ALA A 119 2.53 -10.09 4.51
C ALA A 119 1.31 -10.63 5.27
N ILE A 120 1.42 -10.66 6.59
CA ILE A 120 0.33 -10.92 7.50
C ILE A 120 0.22 -9.78 8.50
N GLN A 121 -1.00 -9.33 8.72
CA GLN A 121 -1.29 -8.23 9.65
C GLN A 121 -2.48 -8.61 10.53
N THR A 122 -2.30 -8.46 11.83
CA THR A 122 -3.40 -8.56 12.80
C THR A 122 -3.59 -7.23 13.51
N GLY A 123 -4.83 -6.96 13.91
CA GLY A 123 -5.12 -5.74 14.66
C GLY A 123 -6.30 -5.93 15.60
N PHE A 124 -6.20 -5.19 16.71
CA PHE A 124 -7.21 -5.10 17.74
C PHE A 124 -7.62 -3.65 17.92
N SER A 125 -8.92 -3.41 17.99
CA SER A 125 -9.51 -2.08 18.17
C SER A 125 -10.51 -2.11 19.30
N ILE A 126 -10.43 -1.13 20.21
CA ILE A 126 -11.35 -0.99 21.33
C ILE A 126 -11.79 0.46 21.53
N ILE A 127 -13.08 0.64 21.78
CA ILE A 127 -13.67 1.90 22.25
C ILE A 127 -14.22 1.63 23.65
N PRO A 128 -13.56 2.06 24.73
CA PRO A 128 -13.95 1.67 26.09
C PRO A 128 -15.42 1.95 26.42
N ASN A 129 -15.93 3.12 26.03
CA ASN A 129 -17.36 3.45 26.15
C ASN A 129 -17.78 4.40 25.02
N PRO A 130 -18.37 3.89 23.92
CA PRO A 130 -18.77 4.72 22.78
C PRO A 130 -19.86 5.74 23.11
N ASN A 131 -20.63 5.53 24.17
CA ASN A 131 -21.76 6.37 24.58
C ASN A 131 -21.37 7.42 25.64
N SER A 132 -20.09 7.54 25.99
CA SER A 132 -19.65 8.53 26.99
C SER A 132 -19.80 9.97 26.46
N PHE A 133 -20.57 10.79 27.15
CA PHE A 133 -20.71 12.23 26.85
C PHE A 133 -19.70 13.11 27.61
N LYS A 134 -19.19 12.63 28.72
CA LYS A 134 -18.33 13.42 29.63
C LYS A 134 -16.85 13.34 29.31
N ASN A 135 -16.37 12.18 28.82
CA ASN A 135 -14.95 11.94 28.64
C ASN A 135 -14.67 11.50 27.17
N ILE A 136 -13.93 12.36 26.46
CA ILE A 136 -13.55 12.11 25.06
C ILE A 136 -12.60 10.92 24.91
N PHE A 137 -11.69 10.70 25.87
CA PHE A 137 -10.74 9.59 25.82
C PHE A 137 -11.43 8.24 25.94
N VAL A 138 -12.46 8.11 26.79
CA VAL A 138 -13.23 6.87 26.94
C VAL A 138 -14.07 6.57 25.69
N ARG A 139 -14.38 7.58 24.89
CA ARG A 139 -15.07 7.46 23.60
C ARG A 139 -14.13 7.28 22.42
N SER A 140 -12.84 7.51 22.63
CA SER A 140 -11.83 7.34 21.57
C SER A 140 -11.63 5.87 21.21
N ASN A 141 -11.30 5.64 19.94
CA ASN A 141 -10.95 4.32 19.46
C ASN A 141 -9.44 4.11 19.56
N TYR A 142 -9.03 3.10 20.28
CA TYR A 142 -7.64 2.67 20.43
C TYR A 142 -7.40 1.46 19.56
N ILE A 143 -6.35 1.51 18.74
CA ILE A 143 -6.02 0.44 17.81
C ILE A 143 -4.56 0.04 18.04
N ILE A 144 -4.31 -1.25 18.09
CA ILE A 144 -2.96 -1.83 18.08
C ILE A 144 -2.92 -2.80 16.91
N SER A 145 -1.86 -2.76 16.12
CA SER A 145 -1.65 -3.71 15.05
C SER A 145 -0.21 -4.19 14.96
N LEU A 146 -0.05 -5.44 14.55
CA LEU A 146 1.20 -6.12 14.27
C LEU A 146 1.21 -6.54 12.82
N LYS A 147 2.30 -6.29 12.12
CA LYS A 147 2.50 -6.72 10.74
C LYS A 147 3.86 -7.39 10.60
N TYR A 148 3.86 -8.56 10.00
CA TYR A 148 5.05 -9.20 9.43
C TYR A 148 4.99 -9.06 7.92
N ASN A 149 6.10 -8.71 7.30
CA ASN A 149 6.22 -8.54 5.85
C ASN A 149 7.53 -9.13 5.36
N LYS A 150 7.44 -10.23 4.63
CA LYS A 150 8.52 -10.74 3.80
C LYS A 150 8.49 -9.98 2.49
N THR A 151 9.49 -9.12 2.25
CA THR A 151 9.52 -8.26 1.06
C THR A 151 9.90 -9.05 -0.20
N TYR A 152 9.66 -8.46 -1.36
CA TYR A 152 10.08 -9.03 -2.64
C TYR A 152 11.58 -8.86 -2.92
N LEU A 153 12.29 -8.07 -2.11
CA LEU A 153 13.71 -7.81 -2.30
C LEU A 153 14.56 -8.97 -1.77
N ASN A 154 15.44 -9.46 -2.62
CA ASN A 154 16.44 -10.46 -2.26
C ASN A 154 17.82 -9.87 -2.53
N LEU A 155 18.54 -9.51 -1.47
CA LEU A 155 19.88 -8.95 -1.57
C LEU A 155 20.92 -10.00 -1.20
N ARG A 156 21.75 -10.40 -2.17
CA ARG A 156 22.81 -11.40 -1.97
C ARG A 156 22.29 -12.70 -1.34
N ASN A 157 21.18 -13.22 -1.85
CA ASN A 157 20.47 -14.42 -1.33
C ASN A 157 19.94 -14.26 0.11
N THR A 158 19.78 -13.04 0.59
CA THR A 158 19.17 -12.76 1.91
C THR A 158 17.84 -12.06 1.71
N SER A 159 16.77 -12.66 2.22
CA SER A 159 15.43 -12.06 2.25
C SER A 159 15.42 -10.89 3.24
N LEU A 160 14.78 -9.81 2.84
CA LEU A 160 14.52 -8.68 3.74
C LEU A 160 13.14 -8.83 4.35
N ASP A 161 13.10 -9.07 5.65
CA ASP A 161 11.87 -9.19 6.42
C ASP A 161 11.67 -7.94 7.28
N ALA A 162 10.43 -7.49 7.39
CA ALA A 162 10.08 -6.34 8.21
C ALA A 162 8.99 -6.69 9.20
N TYR A 163 9.18 -6.27 10.44
CA TYR A 163 8.19 -6.35 11.52
C TYR A 163 7.74 -4.94 11.86
N THR A 164 6.44 -4.72 11.90
CA THR A 164 5.88 -3.40 12.23
C THR A 164 4.90 -3.53 13.38
N ILE A 165 5.08 -2.71 14.39
CA ILE A 165 4.11 -2.51 15.48
C ILE A 165 3.55 -1.12 15.32
N SER A 166 2.22 -0.99 15.27
CA SER A 166 1.57 0.31 15.19
C SER A 166 0.53 0.48 16.28
N THR A 167 0.45 1.68 16.81
CA THR A 167 -0.60 2.09 17.72
C THR A 167 -1.29 3.33 17.17
N SER A 168 -2.61 3.39 17.30
CA SER A 168 -3.40 4.52 16.83
C SER A 168 -4.47 4.89 17.85
N MET A 169 -4.75 6.17 17.95
CA MET A 169 -5.86 6.70 18.71
C MET A 169 -6.70 7.60 17.79
N ILE A 170 -7.99 7.28 17.66
CA ILE A 170 -8.93 8.08 16.88
C ILE A 170 -9.88 8.78 17.86
N ILE A 171 -9.82 10.10 17.91
CA ILE A 171 -10.60 10.94 18.80
C ILE A 171 -11.81 11.47 18.03
N PRO A 172 -13.04 11.02 18.34
CA PRO A 172 -14.25 11.53 17.69
C PRO A 172 -14.65 12.88 18.28
N PHE A 173 -14.91 13.86 17.41
CA PHE A 173 -15.55 15.11 17.82
C PHE A 173 -17.07 14.96 17.88
N ARG A 174 -17.73 15.84 18.62
CA ARG A 174 -19.19 15.90 18.60
C ARG A 174 -19.65 16.32 17.21
N PRO A 175 -20.66 15.65 16.66
CA PRO A 175 -21.19 16.07 15.37
C PRO A 175 -21.80 17.47 15.49
N VAL A 176 -21.33 18.37 14.62
CA VAL A 176 -21.95 19.65 14.39
C VAL A 176 -22.67 19.53 13.06
N PHE A 177 -23.95 19.79 13.01
CA PHE A 177 -24.77 19.73 11.78
C PHE A 177 -24.73 18.39 11.01
N LYS A 178 -24.87 17.26 11.69
CA LYS A 178 -24.86 15.90 11.09
C LYS A 178 -23.53 15.45 10.49
N SER A 179 -22.45 16.20 10.63
CA SER A 179 -21.12 15.77 10.21
C SER A 179 -20.39 15.02 11.33
N ILE A 180 -19.73 13.91 10.97
CA ILE A 180 -18.86 13.17 11.88
C ILE A 180 -17.42 13.60 11.58
N SER A 181 -16.75 14.16 12.56
CA SER A 181 -15.35 14.57 12.47
C SER A 181 -14.50 13.82 13.47
N SER A 182 -13.29 13.45 13.10
CA SER A 182 -12.33 12.81 13.99
C SER A 182 -10.91 13.25 13.68
N ILE A 183 -10.03 13.19 14.68
CA ILE A 183 -8.57 13.30 14.50
C ILE A 183 -7.95 11.94 14.84
N GLY A 184 -7.07 11.45 13.97
CA GLY A 184 -6.28 10.24 14.21
C GLY A 184 -4.82 10.59 14.49
N ILE A 185 -4.24 9.97 15.52
CA ILE A 185 -2.81 10.02 15.84
C ILE A 185 -2.28 8.60 15.69
N ASN A 186 -1.24 8.43 14.85
CA ASN A 186 -0.67 7.12 14.54
C ASN A 186 0.82 7.13 14.86
N PHE A 187 1.31 6.06 15.45
CA PHE A 187 2.72 5.78 15.67
C PHE A 187 3.02 4.39 15.08
N ALA A 188 4.07 4.28 14.30
CA ALA A 188 4.55 3.03 13.72
C ALA A 188 6.07 2.93 13.89
N TYR A 189 6.53 1.73 14.23
CA TYR A 189 7.95 1.37 14.32
C TYR A 189 8.19 0.07 13.54
#